data_5774f77333f6ff9d32c936138f1d6baa
#
_entry.id   5774f77333f6ff9d32c936138f1d6baa
#
_cell.length_a   1.000
_cell.length_b   1.000
_cell.length_c   1.000
_cell.angle_alpha   90.00
_cell.angle_beta   90.00
_cell.angle_gamma   90.00
#
_symmetry.space_group_name_H-M   'P 1'
#
loop_
_entity.id
_entity.type
_entity.pdbx_description
1 polymer ?
#
loop_
_entity_poly.entity_id
_entity_poly.type
_entity_poly.pdbx_seq_one_letter_code
_entity_poly.pdbx_strand_id
1 'polypeptide(L)'
;MKRLLLAHRLLASALLTLALLLLWHGNAAALDPGCEEGEHLDGAGYLICMPNTWNGELLIYVYGYVSPTAPVEIPPEQLQPGGSAISINQFATDQGYAFAASDYGSNGLSVQTALVHIEDLVTTFTALKGAPSRVLLLGVSEGGLTAALALEQRPDLYAGGLALCGSYGDFAAQTDYMGDVRVLFDYYFPDVIPGSPVAIPQTLVDTWETGFYTDTVRPVITAPENAATVEELLTVAGVAHDAGDTDAQVAALETLLWYNVIGTNDASAKLGGQPFDNQGRVYSGSADDAALNAAVARFTADTAARATIAADYTSSGKLAVPFVTMHTRRDPTVPYAQATIYGEKVAAKSSQLLVDIASREVPFPFPAVSQTVQCVAGQEANVR
;
A
#
# COMPACT_ATOMS: atom_id res chain seq x y z
N MET A 1 25.20 3.12 62.18
CA MET A 1 23.83 3.05 61.69
C MET A 1 23.57 3.92 60.44
N LYS A 2 23.95 5.20 60.37
CA LYS A 2 23.66 6.05 59.19
C LYS A 2 24.31 5.59 57.86
N ARG A 3 25.48 4.95 57.88
CA ARG A 3 26.14 4.46 56.64
C ARG A 3 25.51 3.18 56.07
N LEU A 4 24.92 2.32 56.90
CA LEU A 4 24.21 1.12 56.44
C LEU A 4 22.88 1.46 55.76
N LEU A 5 22.15 2.47 56.23
CA LEU A 5 20.90 2.93 55.68
C LEU A 5 21.07 3.63 54.30
N LEU A 6 22.22 4.26 54.07
CA LEU A 6 22.53 4.89 52.78
C LEU A 6 22.85 3.84 51.71
N ALA A 7 23.58 2.77 52.07
CA ALA A 7 23.90 1.66 51.18
C ALA A 7 22.64 0.89 50.73
N HIS A 8 21.69 0.65 51.63
CA HIS A 8 20.42 -0.01 51.29
C HIS A 8 19.51 0.84 50.37
N ARG A 9 19.53 2.18 50.51
CA ARG A 9 18.77 3.07 49.66
C ARG A 9 19.37 3.15 48.25
N LEU A 10 20.71 3.11 48.10
CA LEU A 10 21.37 3.11 46.80
C LEU A 10 21.19 1.75 46.07
N LEU A 11 21.20 0.62 46.78
CA LEU A 11 20.91 -0.68 46.18
C LEU A 11 19.43 -0.80 45.75
N ALA A 12 18.51 -0.31 46.55
CA ALA A 12 17.08 -0.34 46.21
C ALA A 12 16.75 0.54 45.02
N SER A 13 17.39 1.73 44.87
CA SER A 13 17.20 2.58 43.67
C SER A 13 17.85 1.98 42.43
N ALA A 14 19.02 1.33 42.54
CA ALA A 14 19.67 0.65 41.43
C ALA A 14 18.87 -0.58 40.94
N LEU A 15 18.27 -1.33 41.82
CA LEU A 15 17.39 -2.45 41.49
C LEU A 15 16.05 -1.98 40.89
N LEU A 16 15.52 -0.84 41.31
CA LEU A 16 14.30 -0.28 40.76
C LEU A 16 14.53 0.30 39.33
N THR A 17 15.70 0.93 39.09
CA THR A 17 16.07 1.37 37.76
C THR A 17 16.37 0.23 36.79
N LEU A 18 17.00 -0.86 37.29
CA LEU A 18 17.23 -2.07 36.48
C LEU A 18 15.90 -2.79 36.16
N ALA A 19 14.96 -2.83 37.10
CA ALA A 19 13.62 -3.40 36.88
C ALA A 19 12.78 -2.55 35.92
N LEU A 20 12.90 -1.22 35.94
CA LEU A 20 12.25 -0.31 35.00
C LEU A 20 12.87 -0.38 33.59
N LEU A 21 14.17 -0.63 33.47
CA LEU A 21 14.84 -0.86 32.18
C LEU A 21 14.46 -2.23 31.58
N LEU A 22 14.15 -3.23 32.39
CA LEU A 22 13.69 -4.54 31.95
C LEU A 22 12.19 -4.55 31.56
N LEU A 23 11.40 -3.56 32.00
CA LEU A 23 10.00 -3.39 31.64
C LEU A 23 9.80 -2.57 30.34
N TRP A 24 10.86 -1.99 29.80
CA TRP A 24 10.85 -1.22 28.56
C TRP A 24 11.33 -2.00 27.33
N HIS A 25 11.48 -3.32 27.48
CA HIS A 25 11.50 -4.17 26.30
C HIS A 25 10.05 -4.32 25.89
N GLY A 26 9.61 -3.44 24.94
CA GLY A 26 8.36 -3.65 24.21
C GLY A 26 8.31 -5.12 23.80
N ASN A 27 7.15 -5.74 23.85
CA ASN A 27 6.92 -7.08 23.33
C ASN A 27 7.37 -7.10 21.87
N ALA A 28 8.65 -7.40 21.62
CA ALA A 28 9.06 -7.90 20.34
C ALA A 28 8.26 -9.19 20.15
N ALA A 29 7.31 -9.19 19.23
CA ALA A 29 6.64 -10.41 18.83
C ALA A 29 7.74 -11.42 18.50
N ALA A 30 7.68 -12.62 19.08
CA ALA A 30 8.68 -13.64 18.79
C ALA A 30 8.61 -13.92 17.28
N LEU A 31 9.76 -13.85 16.60
CA LEU A 31 9.84 -14.20 15.18
C LEU A 31 9.33 -15.63 14.98
N ASP A 32 8.68 -15.85 13.84
CA ASP A 32 8.29 -17.19 13.41
C ASP A 32 9.52 -18.11 13.35
N PRO A 33 9.41 -19.37 13.77
CA PRO A 33 10.52 -20.31 13.70
C PRO A 33 11.11 -20.38 12.28
N GLY A 34 12.43 -20.24 12.17
CA GLY A 34 13.14 -20.22 10.89
C GLY A 34 13.27 -18.85 10.23
N CYS A 35 12.73 -17.78 10.83
CA CYS A 35 12.91 -16.42 10.39
C CYS A 35 14.08 -15.73 11.11
N GLU A 36 14.77 -14.85 10.39
CA GLU A 36 15.80 -13.95 10.92
C GLU A 36 15.63 -12.55 10.31
N GLU A 37 15.87 -11.55 11.11
CA GLU A 37 15.94 -10.14 10.70
C GLU A 37 17.39 -9.71 10.56
N GLY A 38 17.61 -8.71 9.71
CA GLY A 38 18.90 -8.07 9.53
C GLY A 38 18.77 -6.74 8.82
N GLU A 39 19.90 -6.13 8.51
CA GLU A 39 19.95 -4.82 7.85
C GLU A 39 20.81 -4.91 6.57
N HIS A 40 20.38 -4.20 5.52
CA HIS A 40 21.18 -3.92 4.34
C HIS A 40 22.29 -2.92 4.68
N LEU A 41 23.25 -2.72 3.77
CA LEU A 41 24.39 -1.83 4.00
C LEU A 41 24.00 -0.37 4.25
N ASP A 42 22.86 0.06 3.75
CA ASP A 42 22.30 1.41 3.94
C ASP A 42 21.40 1.54 5.18
N GLY A 43 21.22 0.43 5.94
CA GLY A 43 20.46 0.40 7.17
C GLY A 43 18.99 0.03 6.99
N ALA A 44 18.52 -0.25 5.76
CA ALA A 44 17.17 -0.77 5.55
C ALA A 44 17.05 -2.20 6.10
N GLY A 45 15.94 -2.47 6.80
CA GLY A 45 15.69 -3.77 7.41
C GLY A 45 15.23 -4.84 6.40
N TYR A 46 15.56 -6.09 6.69
CA TYR A 46 15.00 -7.24 5.98
C TYR A 46 14.58 -8.36 6.91
N LEU A 47 13.65 -9.17 6.42
CA LEU A 47 13.23 -10.43 7.02
C LEU A 47 13.51 -11.56 6.02
N ILE A 48 14.17 -12.64 6.48
CA ILE A 48 14.38 -13.88 5.72
C ILE A 48 13.85 -15.04 6.55
N CYS A 49 12.95 -15.85 5.97
CA CYS A 49 12.40 -17.05 6.60
C CYS A 49 12.75 -18.28 5.77
N MET A 50 13.36 -19.28 6.40
CA MET A 50 13.73 -20.55 5.75
C MET A 50 12.72 -21.65 6.12
N PRO A 51 12.23 -22.44 5.14
CA PRO A 51 11.41 -23.60 5.40
C PRO A 51 12.25 -24.74 6.03
N ASN A 52 11.59 -25.67 6.69
CA ASN A 52 12.25 -26.87 7.21
C ASN A 52 12.94 -27.71 6.11
N THR A 53 12.36 -27.69 4.91
CA THR A 53 12.92 -28.34 3.72
C THR A 53 12.80 -27.36 2.56
N TRP A 54 13.94 -26.75 2.20
CA TRP A 54 13.96 -25.77 1.13
C TRP A 54 13.89 -26.43 -0.26
N ASN A 55 12.95 -25.97 -1.10
CA ASN A 55 12.78 -26.46 -2.46
C ASN A 55 13.78 -25.83 -3.46
N GLY A 56 14.65 -24.92 -2.98
CA GLY A 56 15.62 -24.19 -3.80
C GLY A 56 15.10 -22.87 -4.37
N GLU A 57 13.87 -22.44 -4.07
CA GLU A 57 13.26 -21.23 -4.61
C GLU A 57 13.07 -20.17 -3.54
N LEU A 58 13.17 -18.89 -3.93
CA LEU A 58 12.96 -17.73 -3.08
C LEU A 58 11.71 -17.00 -3.54
N LEU A 59 10.79 -16.74 -2.61
CA LEU A 59 9.65 -15.84 -2.76
C LEU A 59 9.96 -14.53 -2.06
N ILE A 60 10.01 -13.43 -2.80
CA ILE A 60 10.13 -12.08 -2.25
C ILE A 60 8.74 -11.46 -2.20
N TYR A 61 8.34 -11.03 -1.01
CA TYR A 61 7.10 -10.30 -0.78
C TYR A 61 7.33 -8.80 -0.91
N VAL A 62 6.56 -8.18 -1.79
CA VAL A 62 6.58 -6.74 -2.07
C VAL A 62 5.23 -6.19 -1.61
N TYR A 63 5.19 -5.71 -0.37
CA TYR A 63 3.96 -5.22 0.25
C TYR A 63 3.52 -3.86 -0.32
N GLY A 64 2.31 -3.45 0.04
CA GLY A 64 1.70 -2.23 -0.46
C GLY A 64 2.13 -0.98 0.29
N TYR A 65 1.40 0.11 0.02
CA TYR A 65 1.65 1.43 0.62
C TYR A 65 1.60 1.38 2.16
N VAL A 66 2.55 2.04 2.79
CA VAL A 66 2.60 2.29 4.25
C VAL A 66 2.59 3.80 4.47
N SER A 67 1.88 4.28 5.49
CA SER A 67 1.85 5.70 5.82
C SER A 67 3.27 6.28 5.95
N PRO A 68 3.59 7.43 5.31
CA PRO A 68 4.90 8.06 5.45
C PRO A 68 5.18 8.56 6.88
N THR A 69 4.15 8.59 7.73
CA THR A 69 4.25 8.98 9.15
C THR A 69 4.49 7.78 10.08
N ALA A 70 4.35 6.55 9.57
CA ALA A 70 4.60 5.34 10.34
C ALA A 70 6.11 5.05 10.49
N PRO A 71 6.53 4.28 11.49
CA PRO A 71 7.89 3.75 11.56
C PRO A 71 8.26 3.01 10.28
N VAL A 72 9.53 3.12 9.85
CA VAL A 72 10.04 2.33 8.72
C VAL A 72 10.36 0.93 9.25
N GLU A 73 9.52 -0.01 8.90
CA GLU A 73 9.62 -1.43 9.28
C GLU A 73 8.80 -2.28 8.32
N ILE A 74 9.03 -3.58 8.26
CA ILE A 74 8.17 -4.48 7.50
C ILE A 74 6.82 -4.57 8.22
N PRO A 75 5.70 -4.13 7.58
CA PRO A 75 4.42 -3.96 8.28
C PRO A 75 3.81 -5.32 8.66
N PRO A 76 3.70 -5.63 9.98
CA PRO A 76 3.19 -6.93 10.42
C PRO A 76 1.77 -7.23 9.93
N GLU A 77 0.92 -6.18 9.83
CA GLU A 77 -0.45 -6.29 9.34
C GLU A 77 -0.53 -6.68 7.86
N GLN A 78 0.48 -6.33 7.06
CA GLN A 78 0.55 -6.75 5.66
C GLN A 78 1.16 -8.15 5.50
N LEU A 79 1.87 -8.66 6.51
CA LEU A 79 2.26 -10.07 6.55
C LEU A 79 1.09 -10.99 6.95
N GLN A 80 0.08 -10.46 7.64
CA GLN A 80 -1.13 -11.18 8.07
C GLN A 80 -2.41 -10.55 7.50
N PRO A 81 -2.59 -10.54 6.18
CA PRO A 81 -3.71 -9.85 5.55
C PRO A 81 -5.05 -10.39 6.07
N GLY A 82 -5.96 -9.45 6.41
CA GLY A 82 -7.29 -9.77 6.92
C GLY A 82 -7.30 -10.45 8.29
N GLY A 83 -6.22 -10.32 9.09
CA GLY A 83 -6.10 -10.97 10.40
C GLY A 83 -6.08 -12.51 10.31
N SER A 84 -5.59 -13.05 9.17
CA SER A 84 -5.49 -14.50 8.98
C SER A 84 -4.68 -15.16 10.09
N ALA A 85 -5.01 -16.41 10.42
CA ALA A 85 -4.25 -17.19 11.40
C ALA A 85 -2.87 -17.61 10.90
N ILE A 86 -2.61 -17.48 9.59
CA ILE A 86 -1.37 -17.88 8.92
C ILE A 86 -0.83 -16.65 8.18
N SER A 87 0.41 -16.29 8.47
CA SER A 87 1.10 -15.21 7.78
C SER A 87 1.55 -15.63 6.37
N ILE A 88 1.84 -14.65 5.50
CA ILE A 88 2.34 -14.92 4.14
C ILE A 88 3.69 -15.65 4.18
N ASN A 89 4.58 -15.27 5.09
CA ASN A 89 5.88 -15.93 5.29
C ASN A 89 5.70 -17.39 5.75
N GLN A 90 4.78 -17.67 6.69
CA GLN A 90 4.46 -19.02 7.10
C GLN A 90 3.87 -19.84 5.95
N PHE A 91 2.92 -19.26 5.20
CA PHE A 91 2.34 -19.94 4.04
C PHE A 91 3.43 -20.31 3.01
N ALA A 92 4.35 -19.39 2.68
CA ALA A 92 5.44 -19.65 1.75
C ALA A 92 6.38 -20.77 2.26
N THR A 93 6.77 -20.71 3.52
CA THR A 93 7.67 -21.69 4.12
C THR A 93 7.03 -23.08 4.26
N ASP A 94 5.73 -23.16 4.55
CA ASP A 94 4.98 -24.43 4.55
C ASP A 94 4.93 -25.10 3.16
N GLN A 95 5.00 -24.32 2.08
CA GLN A 95 5.10 -24.82 0.70
C GLN A 95 6.56 -25.10 0.27
N GLY A 96 7.52 -24.93 1.17
CA GLY A 96 8.94 -25.19 0.91
C GLY A 96 9.70 -24.04 0.26
N TYR A 97 9.10 -22.87 0.06
CA TYR A 97 9.80 -21.69 -0.41
C TYR A 97 10.59 -21.03 0.72
N ALA A 98 11.77 -20.51 0.43
CA ALA A 98 12.33 -19.45 1.25
C ALA A 98 11.52 -18.18 1.02
N PHE A 99 11.31 -17.41 2.05
CA PHE A 99 10.58 -16.14 2.02
C PHE A 99 11.52 -15.00 2.38
N ALA A 100 11.34 -13.84 1.74
CA ALA A 100 12.03 -12.63 2.13
C ALA A 100 11.17 -11.39 1.88
N ALA A 101 11.39 -10.35 2.71
CA ALA A 101 10.83 -9.02 2.57
C ALA A 101 11.83 -7.97 3.06
N SER A 102 11.73 -6.72 2.58
CA SER A 102 12.51 -5.58 3.05
C SER A 102 11.58 -4.44 3.44
N ASP A 103 11.99 -3.59 4.38
CA ASP A 103 11.25 -2.38 4.76
C ASP A 103 11.48 -1.21 3.77
N TYR A 104 12.27 -1.44 2.72
CA TYR A 104 12.62 -0.48 1.65
C TYR A 104 13.38 0.77 2.13
N GLY A 105 13.72 0.87 3.43
CA GLY A 105 14.32 2.08 4.04
C GLY A 105 13.43 3.33 3.92
N SER A 106 12.16 3.18 3.52
CA SER A 106 11.25 4.30 3.24
C SER A 106 9.80 3.83 3.22
N ASN A 107 8.90 4.65 3.75
CA ASN A 107 7.44 4.51 3.62
C ASN A 107 6.87 5.52 2.61
N GLY A 108 5.55 5.58 2.48
CA GLY A 108 4.87 6.42 1.50
C GLY A 108 5.04 5.85 0.08
N LEU A 109 5.17 6.71 -0.92
CA LEU A 109 5.44 6.29 -2.31
C LEU A 109 6.85 5.69 -2.41
N SER A 110 7.00 4.40 -2.14
CA SER A 110 8.28 3.71 -2.01
C SER A 110 8.68 2.83 -3.18
N VAL A 111 7.98 2.90 -4.32
CA VAL A 111 8.24 2.05 -5.50
C VAL A 111 9.72 2.02 -5.90
N GLN A 112 10.39 3.18 -5.96
CA GLN A 112 11.77 3.25 -6.44
C GLN A 112 12.77 2.69 -5.43
N THR A 113 12.59 2.96 -4.14
CA THR A 113 13.41 2.37 -3.08
C THR A 113 13.14 0.87 -2.96
N ALA A 114 11.89 0.44 -3.09
CA ALA A 114 11.54 -0.98 -3.09
C ALA A 114 12.22 -1.75 -4.24
N LEU A 115 12.28 -1.20 -5.47
CA LEU A 115 13.00 -1.81 -6.59
C LEU A 115 14.47 -2.09 -6.25
N VAL A 116 15.16 -1.14 -5.60
CA VAL A 116 16.55 -1.30 -5.16
C VAL A 116 16.65 -2.40 -4.09
N HIS A 117 15.81 -2.32 -3.06
CA HIS A 117 15.92 -3.24 -1.91
C HIS A 117 15.51 -4.68 -2.21
N ILE A 118 14.54 -4.92 -3.11
CA ILE A 118 14.22 -6.31 -3.51
C ILE A 118 15.34 -6.93 -4.37
N GLU A 119 16.13 -6.12 -5.10
CA GLU A 119 17.33 -6.58 -5.79
C GLU A 119 18.46 -6.88 -4.80
N ASP A 120 18.72 -5.96 -3.86
CA ASP A 120 19.72 -6.16 -2.80
C ASP A 120 19.38 -7.37 -1.93
N LEU A 121 18.08 -7.63 -1.71
CA LEU A 121 17.62 -8.77 -0.94
C LEU A 121 17.99 -10.11 -1.59
N VAL A 122 17.96 -10.21 -2.94
CA VAL A 122 18.46 -11.40 -3.66
C VAL A 122 19.95 -11.61 -3.41
N THR A 123 20.73 -10.53 -3.42
CA THR A 123 22.17 -10.57 -3.15
C THR A 123 22.46 -10.99 -1.72
N THR A 124 21.77 -10.38 -0.75
CA THR A 124 21.85 -10.67 0.68
C THR A 124 21.46 -12.12 0.96
N PHE A 125 20.32 -12.56 0.42
CA PHE A 125 19.87 -13.94 0.56
C PHE A 125 20.91 -14.94 0.01
N THR A 126 21.45 -14.66 -1.18
CA THR A 126 22.46 -15.53 -1.81
C THR A 126 23.70 -15.64 -0.94
N ALA A 127 24.16 -14.55 -0.34
CA ALA A 127 25.33 -14.56 0.55
C ALA A 127 25.08 -15.34 1.85
N LEU A 128 23.88 -15.28 2.41
CA LEU A 128 23.53 -15.89 3.70
C LEU A 128 23.09 -17.35 3.59
N LYS A 129 22.34 -17.70 2.55
CA LYS A 129 21.62 -18.98 2.42
C LYS A 129 22.05 -19.79 1.19
N GLY A 130 22.79 -19.21 0.28
CA GLY A 130 23.14 -19.79 -1.02
C GLY A 130 22.21 -19.30 -2.14
N ALA A 131 22.66 -19.50 -3.39
CA ALA A 131 21.92 -19.01 -4.55
C ALA A 131 20.60 -19.78 -4.74
N PRO A 132 19.45 -19.08 -4.82
CA PRO A 132 18.20 -19.75 -5.16
C PRO A 132 18.20 -20.17 -6.64
N SER A 133 17.52 -21.26 -6.95
CA SER A 133 17.34 -21.73 -8.33
C SER A 133 16.40 -20.84 -9.13
N ARG A 134 15.44 -20.22 -8.47
CA ARG A 134 14.49 -19.22 -9.00
C ARG A 134 14.12 -18.21 -7.92
N VAL A 135 13.92 -16.96 -8.33
CA VAL A 135 13.37 -15.88 -7.50
C VAL A 135 12.01 -15.49 -8.07
N LEU A 136 11.00 -15.52 -7.23
CA LEU A 136 9.62 -15.16 -7.56
C LEU A 136 9.21 -13.92 -6.76
N LEU A 137 8.39 -13.07 -7.37
CA LEU A 137 7.84 -11.89 -6.71
C LEU A 137 6.35 -12.08 -6.38
N LEU A 138 5.94 -11.67 -5.19
CA LEU A 138 4.54 -11.51 -4.79
C LEU A 138 4.32 -10.07 -4.40
N GLY A 139 3.69 -9.29 -5.28
CA GLY A 139 3.42 -7.86 -5.07
C GLY A 139 1.95 -7.61 -4.72
N VAL A 140 1.68 -6.68 -3.79
CA VAL A 140 0.32 -6.28 -3.42
C VAL A 140 0.18 -4.77 -3.54
N SER A 141 -0.90 -4.27 -4.15
CA SER A 141 -1.18 -2.83 -4.26
C SER A 141 0.00 -2.06 -4.89
N GLU A 142 0.62 -1.09 -4.20
CA GLU A 142 1.85 -0.41 -4.65
C GLU A 142 2.98 -1.42 -4.94
N GLY A 143 3.11 -2.47 -4.12
CA GLY A 143 4.05 -3.56 -4.36
C GLY A 143 3.75 -4.35 -5.65
N GLY A 144 2.51 -4.35 -6.11
CA GLY A 144 2.12 -4.91 -7.41
C GLY A 144 2.69 -4.11 -8.59
N LEU A 145 2.72 -2.77 -8.49
CA LEU A 145 3.42 -1.93 -9.46
C LEU A 145 4.93 -2.19 -9.44
N THR A 146 5.51 -2.23 -8.24
CA THR A 146 6.94 -2.53 -8.05
C THR A 146 7.29 -3.89 -8.68
N ALA A 147 6.49 -4.94 -8.44
CA ALA A 147 6.71 -6.26 -9.02
C ALA A 147 6.63 -6.24 -10.56
N ALA A 148 5.65 -5.53 -11.14
CA ALA A 148 5.55 -5.40 -12.59
C ALA A 148 6.79 -4.73 -13.19
N LEU A 149 7.23 -3.60 -12.61
CA LEU A 149 8.43 -2.89 -13.07
C LEU A 149 9.70 -3.76 -12.91
N ALA A 150 9.85 -4.45 -11.78
CA ALA A 150 10.99 -5.33 -11.53
C ALA A 150 11.08 -6.47 -12.56
N LEU A 151 9.95 -7.14 -12.87
CA LEU A 151 9.90 -8.20 -13.87
C LEU A 151 10.20 -7.72 -15.29
N GLU A 152 9.79 -6.50 -15.64
CA GLU A 152 10.07 -5.89 -16.93
C GLU A 152 11.54 -5.43 -17.06
N GLN A 153 12.13 -4.93 -15.97
CA GLN A 153 13.49 -4.37 -15.96
C GLN A 153 14.57 -5.44 -15.71
N ARG A 154 14.27 -6.46 -14.88
CA ARG A 154 15.24 -7.46 -14.45
C ARG A 154 14.76 -8.92 -14.67
N PRO A 155 14.40 -9.27 -15.92
CA PRO A 155 14.03 -10.66 -16.24
C PRO A 155 15.19 -11.65 -16.10
N ASP A 156 16.42 -11.15 -15.97
CA ASP A 156 17.62 -11.92 -15.65
C ASP A 156 17.68 -12.36 -14.19
N LEU A 157 17.04 -11.60 -13.29
CA LEU A 157 17.06 -11.84 -11.85
C LEU A 157 15.80 -12.57 -11.37
N TYR A 158 14.64 -12.23 -11.91
CA TYR A 158 13.35 -12.75 -11.47
C TYR A 158 12.79 -13.75 -12.49
N ALA A 159 12.35 -14.91 -12.01
CA ALA A 159 11.82 -15.99 -12.86
C ALA A 159 10.30 -15.84 -13.13
N GLY A 160 9.62 -14.96 -12.44
CA GLY A 160 8.19 -14.67 -12.59
C GLY A 160 7.59 -14.01 -11.34
N GLY A 161 6.30 -13.71 -11.40
CA GLY A 161 5.63 -13.08 -10.26
C GLY A 161 4.12 -13.15 -10.30
N LEU A 162 3.53 -12.78 -9.16
CA LEU A 162 2.10 -12.55 -8.96
C LEU A 162 1.91 -11.14 -8.40
N ALA A 163 1.02 -10.36 -8.99
CA ALA A 163 0.59 -9.07 -8.45
C ALA A 163 -0.90 -9.09 -8.11
N LEU A 164 -1.21 -8.60 -6.92
CA LEU A 164 -2.57 -8.46 -6.41
C LEU A 164 -2.94 -6.98 -6.39
N CYS A 165 -4.00 -6.59 -7.13
CA CYS A 165 -4.61 -5.25 -7.09
C CYS A 165 -3.61 -4.09 -7.22
N GLY A 166 -2.64 -4.20 -8.12
CA GLY A 166 -1.60 -3.19 -8.30
C GLY A 166 -1.97 -2.08 -9.26
N SER A 167 -1.38 -0.89 -9.06
CA SER A 167 -1.51 0.27 -9.95
C SER A 167 -0.56 0.21 -11.16
N TYR A 168 -0.36 -0.97 -11.71
CA TYR A 168 0.64 -1.26 -12.75
C TYR A 168 0.20 -0.86 -14.16
N GLY A 169 -1.05 -0.47 -14.38
CA GLY A 169 -1.56 -0.05 -15.69
C GLY A 169 -1.13 1.36 -16.08
N ASP A 170 -1.54 2.33 -15.28
CA ASP A 170 -1.25 3.76 -15.47
C ASP A 170 -1.19 4.45 -14.11
N PHE A 171 0.03 4.70 -13.63
CA PHE A 171 0.22 5.34 -12.34
C PHE A 171 -0.19 6.82 -12.34
N ALA A 172 -0.08 7.51 -13.48
CA ALA A 172 -0.57 8.88 -13.60
C ALA A 172 -2.11 8.93 -13.44
N ALA A 173 -2.83 8.00 -14.06
CA ALA A 173 -4.27 7.87 -13.86
C ALA A 173 -4.64 7.50 -12.42
N GLN A 174 -3.80 6.74 -11.72
CA GLN A 174 -4.00 6.45 -10.29
C GLN A 174 -3.88 7.71 -9.43
N THR A 175 -2.88 8.56 -9.68
CA THR A 175 -2.75 9.84 -8.97
C THR A 175 -3.89 10.79 -9.27
N ASP A 176 -4.37 10.82 -10.51
CA ASP A 176 -5.52 11.63 -10.92
C ASP A 176 -6.81 11.14 -10.23
N TYR A 177 -7.02 9.84 -10.16
CA TYR A 177 -8.17 9.24 -9.50
C TYR A 177 -8.25 9.63 -8.00
N MET A 178 -7.13 9.56 -7.28
CA MET A 178 -7.07 9.97 -5.87
C MET A 178 -7.37 11.47 -5.70
N GLY A 179 -6.84 12.30 -6.59
CA GLY A 179 -7.12 13.75 -6.58
C GLY A 179 -8.56 14.10 -6.94
N ASP A 180 -9.17 13.37 -7.89
CA ASP A 180 -10.56 13.57 -8.30
C ASP A 180 -11.53 13.35 -7.13
N VAL A 181 -11.34 12.30 -6.33
CA VAL A 181 -12.18 12.05 -5.16
C VAL A 181 -12.13 13.23 -4.19
N ARG A 182 -10.95 13.80 -3.96
CA ARG A 182 -10.80 14.92 -3.03
C ARG A 182 -11.44 16.22 -3.56
N VAL A 183 -11.24 16.58 -4.82
CA VAL A 183 -11.86 17.81 -5.36
C VAL A 183 -13.37 17.68 -5.46
N LEU A 184 -13.91 16.48 -5.70
CA LEU A 184 -15.33 16.20 -5.65
C LEU A 184 -15.85 16.25 -4.21
N PHE A 185 -15.10 15.71 -3.26
CA PHE A 185 -15.44 15.83 -1.85
C PHE A 185 -15.56 17.31 -1.42
N ASP A 186 -14.60 18.14 -1.77
CA ASP A 186 -14.60 19.56 -1.45
C ASP A 186 -15.77 20.32 -2.14
N TYR A 187 -16.22 19.85 -3.31
CA TYR A 187 -17.40 20.39 -3.99
C TYR A 187 -18.71 20.03 -3.27
N TYR A 188 -18.89 18.77 -2.90
CA TYR A 188 -20.13 18.30 -2.26
C TYR A 188 -20.20 18.64 -0.78
N PHE A 189 -19.05 18.72 -0.10
CA PHE A 189 -18.92 18.98 1.33
C PHE A 189 -17.92 20.14 1.56
N PRO A 190 -18.27 21.37 1.17
CA PRO A 190 -17.34 22.49 1.25
C PRO A 190 -16.91 22.75 2.70
N ASP A 191 -15.65 23.17 2.87
CA ASP A 191 -15.04 23.58 4.14
C ASP A 191 -14.93 22.47 5.22
N VAL A 192 -15.25 21.21 4.91
CA VAL A 192 -15.11 20.09 5.85
C VAL A 192 -13.63 19.72 6.04
N ILE A 193 -12.87 19.58 4.95
CA ILE A 193 -11.44 19.28 5.01
C ILE A 193 -10.65 20.54 4.62
N PRO A 194 -9.90 21.15 5.55
CA PRO A 194 -9.18 22.40 5.28
C PRO A 194 -7.99 22.20 4.34
N GLY A 195 -7.59 23.28 3.70
CA GLY A 195 -6.42 23.34 2.84
C GLY A 195 -6.69 22.92 1.40
N SER A 196 -5.60 22.77 0.63
CA SER A 196 -5.68 22.42 -0.78
C SER A 196 -5.63 20.90 -0.97
N PRO A 197 -6.39 20.32 -1.94
CA PRO A 197 -6.29 18.92 -2.33
C PRO A 197 -4.89 18.45 -2.74
N VAL A 198 -4.02 19.37 -3.14
CA VAL A 198 -2.69 19.09 -3.69
C VAL A 198 -1.53 19.60 -2.81
N ALA A 199 -1.85 20.22 -1.69
CA ALA A 199 -0.88 20.69 -0.69
C ALA A 199 -1.53 20.64 0.69
N ILE A 200 -1.35 19.52 1.37
CA ILE A 200 -2.05 19.23 2.61
C ILE A 200 -1.35 19.95 3.78
N PRO A 201 -2.08 20.73 4.61
CA PRO A 201 -1.50 21.31 5.81
C PRO A 201 -0.91 20.23 6.72
N GLN A 202 0.33 20.40 7.20
CA GLN A 202 0.98 19.40 8.04
C GLN A 202 0.17 19.12 9.32
N THR A 203 -0.46 20.15 9.90
CA THR A 203 -1.33 19.98 11.06
C THR A 203 -2.52 19.06 10.78
N LEU A 204 -3.03 19.01 9.54
CA LEU A 204 -4.09 18.10 9.15
C LEU A 204 -3.55 16.67 9.05
N VAL A 205 -2.38 16.47 8.45
CA VAL A 205 -1.69 15.16 8.41
C VAL A 205 -1.49 14.62 9.83
N ASP A 206 -0.94 15.46 10.73
CA ASP A 206 -0.61 15.07 12.11
C ASP A 206 -1.86 14.72 12.96
N THR A 207 -3.01 15.28 12.61
CA THR A 207 -4.26 15.11 13.41
C THR A 207 -5.28 14.22 12.74
N TRP A 208 -5.08 13.79 11.50
CA TRP A 208 -6.08 13.03 10.75
C TRP A 208 -6.53 11.76 11.49
N GLU A 209 -5.59 10.91 11.87
CA GLU A 209 -5.87 9.64 12.54
C GLU A 209 -6.12 9.79 14.04
N THR A 210 -5.68 10.90 14.65
CA THR A 210 -5.79 11.11 16.10
C THR A 210 -7.05 11.85 16.54
N GLY A 211 -7.93 12.25 15.59
CA GLY A 211 -9.21 12.89 15.92
C GLY A 211 -9.87 13.61 14.76
N PHE A 212 -9.13 14.27 13.87
CA PHE A 212 -9.76 15.11 12.85
C PHE A 212 -10.77 14.33 11.99
N TYR A 213 -10.38 13.14 11.51
CA TYR A 213 -11.28 12.31 10.73
C TYR A 213 -12.54 11.93 11.53
N THR A 214 -12.36 11.37 12.73
CA THR A 214 -13.46 10.86 13.56
C THR A 214 -14.40 11.96 14.05
N ASP A 215 -13.88 13.16 14.33
CA ASP A 215 -14.64 14.24 14.93
C ASP A 215 -15.25 15.19 13.88
N THR A 216 -14.67 15.27 12.68
CA THR A 216 -15.07 16.25 11.66
C THR A 216 -15.60 15.60 10.38
N VAL A 217 -14.85 14.68 9.79
CA VAL A 217 -15.18 14.11 8.46
C VAL A 217 -16.23 13.01 8.59
N ARG A 218 -15.97 12.02 9.45
CA ARG A 218 -16.83 10.85 9.62
C ARG A 218 -18.29 11.21 9.92
N PRO A 219 -18.61 12.14 10.85
CA PRO A 219 -20.00 12.53 11.11
C PRO A 219 -20.72 13.08 9.88
N VAL A 220 -20.00 13.75 8.97
CA VAL A 220 -20.58 14.29 7.74
C VAL A 220 -20.90 13.17 6.75
N ILE A 221 -19.95 12.26 6.48
CA ILE A 221 -20.14 11.21 5.47
C ILE A 221 -21.05 10.06 5.95
N THR A 222 -21.24 9.91 7.26
CA THR A 222 -22.14 8.90 7.84
C THR A 222 -23.54 9.45 8.15
N ALA A 223 -23.77 10.75 8.01
CA ALA A 223 -25.09 11.35 8.25
C ALA A 223 -26.11 10.78 7.24
N PRO A 224 -27.25 10.26 7.69
CA PRO A 224 -28.24 9.66 6.79
C PRO A 224 -28.73 10.59 5.68
N GLU A 225 -28.82 11.90 5.96
CA GLU A 225 -29.18 12.93 4.98
C GLU A 225 -28.13 13.13 3.88
N ASN A 226 -26.89 12.73 4.11
CA ASN A 226 -25.78 12.83 3.15
C ASN A 226 -25.54 11.55 2.35
N ALA A 227 -26.24 10.45 2.63
CA ALA A 227 -26.00 9.16 1.98
C ALA A 227 -26.13 9.24 0.45
N ALA A 228 -27.14 9.93 -0.08
CA ALA A 228 -27.31 10.12 -1.52
C ALA A 228 -26.18 10.99 -2.13
N THR A 229 -25.71 11.99 -1.40
CA THR A 229 -24.58 12.84 -1.83
C THR A 229 -23.26 12.07 -1.87
N VAL A 230 -23.02 11.20 -0.89
CA VAL A 230 -21.85 10.29 -0.88
C VAL A 230 -21.91 9.35 -2.07
N GLU A 231 -23.06 8.72 -2.34
CA GLU A 231 -23.23 7.82 -3.50
C GLU A 231 -23.04 8.56 -4.83
N GLU A 232 -23.57 9.78 -4.97
CA GLU A 232 -23.36 10.63 -6.15
C GLU A 232 -21.88 10.98 -6.34
N LEU A 233 -21.17 11.38 -5.28
CA LEU A 233 -19.74 11.66 -5.30
C LEU A 233 -18.96 10.44 -5.82
N LEU A 234 -19.20 9.27 -5.24
CA LEU A 234 -18.51 8.03 -5.65
C LEU A 234 -18.80 7.67 -7.11
N THR A 235 -20.04 7.87 -7.56
CA THR A 235 -20.46 7.65 -8.94
C THR A 235 -19.70 8.58 -9.89
N VAL A 236 -19.67 9.88 -9.58
CA VAL A 236 -18.98 10.89 -10.40
C VAL A 236 -17.47 10.66 -10.42
N ALA A 237 -16.88 10.25 -9.31
CA ALA A 237 -15.46 9.91 -9.20
C ALA A 237 -15.10 8.57 -9.89
N GLY A 238 -16.10 7.78 -10.31
CA GLY A 238 -15.88 6.45 -10.87
C GLY A 238 -15.40 5.41 -9.86
N VAL A 239 -15.67 5.65 -8.57
CA VAL A 239 -15.33 4.70 -7.50
C VAL A 239 -16.27 3.49 -7.58
N ALA A 240 -15.68 2.29 -7.57
CA ALA A 240 -16.46 1.07 -7.56
C ALA A 240 -17.20 0.92 -6.21
N HIS A 241 -18.54 0.86 -6.26
CA HIS A 241 -19.41 0.71 -5.10
C HIS A 241 -20.71 -0.01 -5.45
N ASP A 242 -21.45 -0.47 -4.46
CA ASP A 242 -22.83 -0.96 -4.60
C ASP A 242 -23.82 0.14 -4.23
N ALA A 243 -24.81 0.36 -5.08
CA ALA A 243 -25.88 1.30 -4.81
C ALA A 243 -26.62 0.91 -3.52
N GLY A 244 -26.77 1.88 -2.61
CA GLY A 244 -27.44 1.69 -1.33
C GLY A 244 -26.65 0.92 -0.26
N ASP A 245 -25.44 0.43 -0.53
CA ASP A 245 -24.52 -0.11 0.50
C ASP A 245 -23.75 1.04 1.15
N THR A 246 -24.43 1.71 2.05
CA THR A 246 -23.89 2.93 2.69
C THR A 246 -22.61 2.66 3.49
N ASP A 247 -22.52 1.51 4.16
CA ASP A 247 -21.33 1.17 4.95
C ASP A 247 -20.11 0.98 4.07
N ALA A 248 -20.24 0.25 2.96
CA ALA A 248 -19.17 0.05 1.99
C ALA A 248 -18.79 1.37 1.27
N GLN A 249 -19.78 2.21 0.95
CA GLN A 249 -19.57 3.52 0.34
C GLN A 249 -18.77 4.46 1.26
N VAL A 250 -19.13 4.51 2.54
CA VAL A 250 -18.40 5.29 3.56
C VAL A 250 -16.98 4.76 3.71
N ALA A 251 -16.77 3.45 3.81
CA ALA A 251 -15.45 2.85 3.94
C ALA A 251 -14.55 3.14 2.71
N ALA A 252 -15.11 3.11 1.50
CA ALA A 252 -14.39 3.47 0.28
C ALA A 252 -13.95 4.95 0.29
N LEU A 253 -14.87 5.86 0.63
CA LEU A 253 -14.58 7.29 0.70
C LEU A 253 -13.56 7.61 1.80
N GLU A 254 -13.68 7.00 2.99
CA GLU A 254 -12.73 7.11 4.09
C GLU A 254 -11.32 6.76 3.62
N THR A 255 -11.16 5.60 2.98
CA THR A 255 -9.88 5.12 2.46
C THR A 255 -9.27 6.09 1.45
N LEU A 256 -10.06 6.56 0.49
CA LEU A 256 -9.58 7.46 -0.56
C LEU A 256 -9.20 8.85 -0.02
N LEU A 257 -9.96 9.37 0.95
CA LEU A 257 -9.62 10.62 1.63
C LEU A 257 -8.35 10.47 2.48
N TRP A 258 -8.17 9.32 3.14
CA TRP A 258 -6.94 9.00 3.86
C TRP A 258 -5.72 9.04 2.93
N TYR A 259 -5.77 8.39 1.76
CA TYR A 259 -4.68 8.45 0.78
C TYR A 259 -4.39 9.88 0.32
N ASN A 260 -5.42 10.71 0.09
CA ASN A 260 -5.21 12.09 -0.26
C ASN A 260 -4.51 12.86 0.87
N VAL A 261 -5.02 12.77 2.11
CA VAL A 261 -4.48 13.56 3.21
C VAL A 261 -3.09 13.10 3.62
N ILE A 262 -2.86 11.80 3.74
CA ILE A 262 -1.60 11.24 4.23
C ILE A 262 -0.54 11.15 3.11
N GLY A 263 -0.96 10.84 1.88
CA GLY A 263 -0.04 10.50 0.79
C GLY A 263 0.39 11.67 -0.10
N THR A 264 -0.42 12.72 -0.24
CA THR A 264 -0.20 13.76 -1.27
C THR A 264 1.13 14.49 -1.13
N ASN A 265 1.50 14.92 0.08
CA ASN A 265 2.74 15.68 0.29
C ASN A 265 3.98 14.80 0.07
N ASP A 266 3.94 13.54 0.53
CA ASP A 266 5.02 12.57 0.32
C ASP A 266 5.20 12.27 -1.17
N ALA A 267 4.11 11.97 -1.88
CA ALA A 267 4.14 11.72 -3.31
C ALA A 267 4.68 12.94 -4.08
N SER A 268 4.23 14.16 -3.74
CA SER A 268 4.72 15.38 -4.36
C SER A 268 6.23 15.58 -4.14
N ALA A 269 6.73 15.31 -2.94
CA ALA A 269 8.15 15.40 -2.63
C ALA A 269 8.98 14.40 -3.44
N LYS A 270 8.54 13.14 -3.52
CA LYS A 270 9.25 12.05 -4.20
C LYS A 270 9.17 12.14 -5.73
N LEU A 271 8.08 12.69 -6.25
CA LEU A 271 7.89 12.90 -7.69
C LEU A 271 8.51 14.20 -8.20
N GLY A 272 8.97 15.10 -7.30
CA GLY A 272 9.55 16.40 -7.66
C GLY A 272 8.49 17.44 -8.06
N GLY A 273 7.26 17.32 -7.57
CA GLY A 273 6.14 18.22 -7.76
C GLY A 273 4.79 17.52 -7.58
N GLN A 274 3.72 18.29 -7.59
CA GLN A 274 2.36 17.75 -7.44
C GLN A 274 1.93 17.02 -8.73
N PRO A 275 1.45 15.75 -8.64
CA PRO A 275 1.17 14.93 -9.83
C PRO A 275 -0.25 15.04 -10.39
N PHE A 276 -1.22 15.56 -9.63
CA PHE A 276 -2.64 15.56 -10.00
C PHE A 276 -2.98 16.55 -11.10
N ASP A 277 -3.74 16.12 -12.12
CA ASP A 277 -4.25 16.97 -13.18
C ASP A 277 -5.72 16.68 -13.48
N ASN A 278 -6.56 17.71 -13.41
CA ASN A 278 -7.94 17.62 -13.81
C ASN A 278 -8.41 18.78 -14.71
N GLN A 279 -7.47 19.50 -15.33
CA GLN A 279 -7.81 20.66 -16.19
C GLN A 279 -8.72 20.28 -17.35
N GLY A 280 -8.45 19.17 -18.01
CA GLY A 280 -9.24 18.70 -19.16
C GLY A 280 -10.35 17.71 -18.78
N ARG A 281 -10.53 17.40 -17.50
CA ARG A 281 -11.49 16.38 -17.08
C ARG A 281 -12.91 16.90 -17.10
N VAL A 282 -13.82 16.10 -17.67
CA VAL A 282 -15.25 16.33 -17.61
C VAL A 282 -15.86 15.33 -16.64
N TYR A 283 -16.40 15.85 -15.52
CA TYR A 283 -17.15 15.05 -14.56
C TYR A 283 -18.59 14.88 -15.03
N SER A 284 -19.15 13.69 -14.85
CA SER A 284 -20.51 13.34 -15.26
C SER A 284 -21.15 12.34 -14.32
N GLY A 285 -22.48 12.33 -14.28
CA GLY A 285 -23.24 11.44 -13.42
C GLY A 285 -23.76 12.11 -12.15
N SER A 286 -23.58 13.43 -12.01
CA SER A 286 -24.20 14.23 -10.95
C SER A 286 -25.62 14.66 -11.31
N ALA A 287 -26.36 15.19 -10.35
CA ALA A 287 -27.66 15.80 -10.58
C ALA A 287 -27.59 17.03 -11.52
N ASP A 288 -26.46 17.74 -11.54
CA ASP A 288 -26.19 18.88 -12.44
C ASP A 288 -24.71 18.93 -12.85
N ASP A 289 -24.36 18.18 -13.89
CA ASP A 289 -23.00 18.09 -14.42
C ASP A 289 -22.46 19.46 -14.87
N ALA A 290 -23.32 20.36 -15.35
CA ALA A 290 -22.90 21.69 -15.79
C ALA A 290 -22.45 22.55 -14.59
N ALA A 291 -23.23 22.57 -13.52
CA ALA A 291 -22.89 23.28 -12.30
C ALA A 291 -21.63 22.68 -11.64
N LEU A 292 -21.54 21.35 -11.56
CA LEU A 292 -20.36 20.65 -11.05
C LEU A 292 -19.09 21.05 -11.81
N ASN A 293 -19.09 20.91 -13.11
CA ASN A 293 -17.91 21.21 -13.94
C ASN A 293 -17.51 22.69 -13.95
N ALA A 294 -18.47 23.59 -13.69
CA ALA A 294 -18.21 25.02 -13.56
C ALA A 294 -17.59 25.40 -12.21
N ALA A 295 -17.87 24.64 -11.14
CA ALA A 295 -17.53 25.01 -9.78
C ALA A 295 -16.40 24.17 -9.15
N VAL A 296 -16.20 22.90 -9.61
CA VAL A 296 -15.16 22.03 -9.05
C VAL A 296 -13.77 22.63 -9.27
N ALA A 297 -12.92 22.54 -8.26
CA ALA A 297 -11.56 23.08 -8.33
C ALA A 297 -10.72 22.36 -9.41
N ARG A 298 -9.91 23.16 -10.12
CA ARG A 298 -9.06 22.68 -11.23
C ARG A 298 -7.59 22.86 -10.89
N PHE A 299 -6.83 21.80 -11.12
CA PHE A 299 -5.40 21.74 -10.87
C PHE A 299 -4.67 21.27 -12.12
N THR A 300 -3.45 21.76 -12.31
CA THR A 300 -2.54 21.29 -13.37
C THR A 300 -1.36 20.61 -12.69
N ALA A 301 -1.03 19.41 -13.14
CA ALA A 301 0.13 18.69 -12.63
C ALA A 301 1.43 19.42 -12.95
N ASP A 302 2.40 19.33 -12.05
CA ASP A 302 3.76 19.81 -12.32
C ASP A 302 4.41 18.94 -13.40
N THR A 303 5.03 19.60 -14.37
CA THR A 303 5.72 18.93 -15.48
C THR A 303 6.80 17.97 -14.99
N ALA A 304 7.51 18.34 -13.92
CA ALA A 304 8.53 17.48 -13.31
C ALA A 304 7.93 16.19 -12.76
N ALA A 305 6.83 16.29 -12.01
CA ALA A 305 6.16 15.11 -11.45
C ALA A 305 5.67 14.15 -12.55
N ARG A 306 5.05 14.69 -13.60
CA ARG A 306 4.60 13.86 -14.73
C ARG A 306 5.78 13.24 -15.51
N ALA A 307 6.91 13.94 -15.62
CA ALA A 307 8.12 13.39 -16.24
C ALA A 307 8.70 12.24 -15.39
N THR A 308 8.76 12.41 -14.06
CA THR A 308 9.19 11.35 -13.14
C THR A 308 8.27 10.13 -13.23
N ILE A 309 6.94 10.33 -13.23
CA ILE A 309 5.98 9.23 -13.39
C ILE A 309 6.20 8.50 -14.72
N ALA A 310 6.37 9.24 -15.80
CA ALA A 310 6.58 8.64 -17.13
C ALA A 310 7.88 7.83 -17.22
N ALA A 311 8.95 8.29 -16.56
CA ALA A 311 10.25 7.63 -16.57
C ALA A 311 10.31 6.41 -15.63
N ASP A 312 9.78 6.54 -14.40
CA ASP A 312 10.13 5.66 -13.29
C ASP A 312 8.95 4.83 -12.76
N TYR A 313 7.70 5.21 -13.07
CA TYR A 313 6.49 4.55 -12.54
C TYR A 313 5.59 3.98 -13.66
N THR A 314 6.03 4.04 -14.90
CA THR A 314 5.23 3.58 -16.04
C THR A 314 5.69 2.22 -16.51
N SER A 315 4.82 1.22 -16.37
CA SER A 315 5.04 -0.12 -16.95
C SER A 315 5.03 -0.07 -18.48
N SER A 316 5.86 -0.89 -19.09
CA SER A 316 6.01 -0.94 -20.56
C SER A 316 5.20 -2.05 -21.23
N GLY A 317 4.77 -3.06 -20.50
CA GLY A 317 4.17 -4.30 -20.99
C GLY A 317 5.18 -5.27 -21.61
N LYS A 318 6.50 -5.04 -21.50
CA LYS A 318 7.54 -5.93 -22.01
C LYS A 318 7.85 -7.04 -21.01
N LEU A 319 7.12 -8.13 -21.06
CA LEU A 319 7.39 -9.30 -20.24
C LEU A 319 8.31 -10.28 -20.97
N ALA A 320 9.37 -10.71 -20.28
CA ALA A 320 10.25 -11.79 -20.70
C ALA A 320 10.12 -13.03 -19.79
N VAL A 321 9.38 -12.91 -18.68
CA VAL A 321 9.09 -13.96 -17.71
C VAL A 321 7.59 -14.01 -17.41
N PRO A 322 7.05 -15.14 -16.90
CA PRO A 322 5.64 -15.25 -16.57
C PRO A 322 5.20 -14.26 -15.49
N PHE A 323 4.08 -13.64 -15.71
CA PHE A 323 3.46 -12.73 -14.73
C PHE A 323 1.97 -13.04 -14.60
N VAL A 324 1.48 -13.19 -13.37
CA VAL A 324 0.08 -13.36 -13.05
C VAL A 324 -0.41 -12.08 -12.38
N THR A 325 -1.48 -11.50 -12.90
CA THR A 325 -2.19 -10.41 -12.21
C THR A 325 -3.52 -10.92 -11.70
N MET A 326 -3.87 -10.52 -10.49
CA MET A 326 -5.16 -10.82 -9.89
C MET A 326 -5.75 -9.54 -9.32
N HIS A 327 -6.93 -9.15 -9.80
CA HIS A 327 -7.54 -7.88 -9.44
C HIS A 327 -9.04 -8.04 -9.19
N THR A 328 -9.54 -7.44 -8.11
CA THR A 328 -10.98 -7.39 -7.88
C THR A 328 -11.61 -6.33 -8.79
N ARG A 329 -12.75 -6.66 -9.41
CA ARG A 329 -13.47 -5.72 -10.28
C ARG A 329 -14.10 -4.56 -9.52
N ARG A 330 -14.18 -4.67 -8.21
CA ARG A 330 -14.83 -3.72 -7.31
C ARG A 330 -13.85 -3.13 -6.30
N ASP A 331 -12.59 -3.03 -6.68
CA ASP A 331 -11.59 -2.37 -5.88
C ASP A 331 -11.84 -0.86 -5.92
N PRO A 332 -12.19 -0.23 -4.77
CA PRO A 332 -12.43 1.20 -4.74
C PRO A 332 -11.13 2.01 -4.66
N THR A 333 -10.00 1.37 -4.30
CA THR A 333 -8.72 2.06 -4.06
C THR A 333 -7.85 2.06 -5.31
N VAL A 334 -7.72 0.91 -5.95
CA VAL A 334 -7.00 0.75 -7.22
C VAL A 334 -7.98 0.25 -8.28
N PRO A 335 -8.50 1.13 -9.14
CA PRO A 335 -9.53 0.75 -10.11
C PRO A 335 -9.10 -0.42 -11.01
N TYR A 336 -10.03 -1.36 -11.27
CA TYR A 336 -9.80 -2.52 -12.15
C TYR A 336 -9.27 -2.13 -13.55
N ALA A 337 -9.49 -0.89 -13.97
CA ALA A 337 -8.91 -0.32 -15.20
C ALA A 337 -7.39 -0.49 -15.27
N GLN A 338 -6.69 -0.53 -14.12
CA GLN A 338 -5.25 -0.76 -14.06
C GLN A 338 -4.86 -2.12 -14.67
N ALA A 339 -5.62 -3.18 -14.35
CA ALA A 339 -5.39 -4.51 -14.94
C ALA A 339 -5.69 -4.51 -16.45
N THR A 340 -6.77 -3.85 -16.87
CA THR A 340 -7.14 -3.75 -18.29
C THR A 340 -6.06 -3.03 -19.09
N ILE A 341 -5.61 -1.85 -18.62
CA ILE A 341 -4.56 -1.05 -19.28
C ILE A 341 -3.25 -1.85 -19.39
N TYR A 342 -2.86 -2.54 -18.31
CA TYR A 342 -1.66 -3.36 -18.36
C TYR A 342 -1.79 -4.52 -19.36
N GLY A 343 -2.92 -5.20 -19.36
CA GLY A 343 -3.22 -6.26 -20.33
C GLY A 343 -3.10 -5.78 -21.79
N GLU A 344 -3.60 -4.57 -22.08
CA GLU A 344 -3.48 -3.94 -23.39
C GLU A 344 -2.01 -3.63 -23.76
N LYS A 345 -1.23 -3.10 -22.80
CA LYS A 345 0.21 -2.87 -22.99
C LYS A 345 0.96 -4.17 -23.32
N VAL A 346 0.69 -5.24 -22.58
CA VAL A 346 1.32 -6.54 -22.81
C VAL A 346 0.90 -7.14 -24.15
N ALA A 347 -0.38 -7.07 -24.48
CA ALA A 347 -0.90 -7.54 -25.79
C ALA A 347 -0.27 -6.78 -26.96
N ALA A 348 -0.05 -5.46 -26.83
CA ALA A 348 0.63 -4.64 -27.82
C ALA A 348 2.09 -5.05 -28.05
N LYS A 349 2.72 -5.74 -27.09
CA LYS A 349 4.06 -6.33 -27.22
C LYS A 349 4.02 -7.79 -27.70
N SER A 350 2.84 -8.33 -27.99
CA SER A 350 2.63 -9.73 -28.41
C SER A 350 3.16 -10.76 -27.42
N SER A 351 3.21 -10.43 -26.13
CA SER A 351 3.62 -11.35 -25.07
C SER A 351 2.46 -12.27 -24.67
N GLN A 352 2.74 -13.56 -24.52
CA GLN A 352 1.82 -14.57 -24.01
C GLN A 352 2.11 -14.91 -22.53
N LEU A 353 2.92 -14.10 -21.86
CA LEU A 353 3.42 -14.39 -20.52
C LEU A 353 2.56 -13.77 -19.40
N LEU A 354 1.53 -13.02 -19.76
CA LEU A 354 0.57 -12.48 -18.81
C LEU A 354 -0.63 -13.41 -18.67
N VAL A 355 -0.99 -13.72 -17.43
CA VAL A 355 -2.28 -14.31 -17.05
C VAL A 355 -3.00 -13.32 -16.14
N ASP A 356 -4.09 -12.73 -16.63
CA ASP A 356 -4.93 -11.84 -15.83
C ASP A 356 -6.13 -12.59 -15.26
N ILE A 357 -6.31 -12.50 -13.94
CA ILE A 357 -7.41 -13.12 -13.22
C ILE A 357 -8.29 -12.01 -12.63
N ALA A 358 -9.44 -11.79 -13.27
CA ALA A 358 -10.45 -10.89 -12.75
C ALA A 358 -11.43 -11.65 -11.87
N SER A 359 -11.64 -11.19 -10.65
CA SER A 359 -12.62 -11.77 -9.75
C SER A 359 -13.54 -10.71 -9.16
N ARG A 360 -14.79 -11.07 -8.92
CA ARG A 360 -15.68 -10.25 -8.06
C ARG A 360 -15.23 -10.35 -6.60
N GLU A 361 -14.82 -11.57 -6.24
CA GLU A 361 -14.34 -11.93 -4.91
C GLU A 361 -13.13 -12.82 -5.17
N VAL A 362 -11.97 -12.45 -4.68
CA VAL A 362 -10.81 -13.33 -4.72
C VAL A 362 -10.93 -14.27 -3.53
N PRO A 363 -11.32 -15.54 -3.72
CA PRO A 363 -11.03 -16.51 -2.70
C PRO A 363 -9.49 -16.63 -2.69
N PHE A 364 -8.83 -16.03 -1.70
CA PHE A 364 -7.47 -16.39 -1.42
C PHE A 364 -7.44 -17.91 -1.18
N PRO A 365 -6.44 -18.64 -1.67
CA PRO A 365 -6.34 -20.08 -1.51
C PRO A 365 -6.03 -20.53 -0.07
N PHE A 366 -6.40 -19.72 0.91
CA PHE A 366 -6.28 -20.05 2.33
C PHE A 366 -7.57 -20.72 2.80
N PRO A 367 -7.55 -21.98 3.26
CA PRO A 367 -8.74 -22.78 3.51
C PRO A 367 -9.61 -22.35 4.70
N ALA A 368 -9.45 -21.16 5.25
CA ALA A 368 -10.20 -20.70 6.41
C ALA A 368 -10.82 -19.30 6.31
N VAL A 369 -10.74 -18.62 5.16
CA VAL A 369 -11.28 -17.26 5.05
C VAL A 369 -12.40 -17.24 4.02
N SER A 370 -13.64 -17.38 4.49
CA SER A 370 -14.86 -17.14 3.72
C SER A 370 -15.14 -15.64 3.57
N GLN A 371 -14.10 -14.81 3.37
CA GLN A 371 -14.26 -13.37 3.35
C GLN A 371 -13.56 -12.77 2.13
N THR A 372 -14.26 -11.87 1.49
CA THR A 372 -13.80 -11.02 0.40
C THR A 372 -12.52 -10.35 0.83
N VAL A 373 -11.39 -10.69 0.22
CA VAL A 373 -10.17 -9.90 0.36
C VAL A 373 -10.38 -8.65 -0.47
N GLN A 374 -10.74 -7.57 0.18
CA GLN A 374 -10.59 -6.25 -0.42
C GLN A 374 -9.09 -5.99 -0.51
N CYS A 375 -8.62 -5.53 -1.66
CA CYS A 375 -7.25 -5.09 -1.84
C CYS A 375 -7.07 -3.72 -1.17
N VAL A 376 -7.16 -3.70 0.15
CA VAL A 376 -6.96 -2.48 0.94
C VAL A 376 -5.54 -2.55 1.49
N ALA A 377 -4.63 -1.79 0.88
CA ALA A 377 -3.32 -1.57 1.45
C ALA A 377 -3.50 -0.69 2.70
N GLY A 378 -2.98 -1.18 3.84
CA GLY A 378 -2.67 -0.33 4.99
C GLY A 378 -3.81 0.06 5.93
N GLN A 379 -5.01 -0.53 5.82
CA GLN A 379 -6.03 -0.41 6.87
C GLN A 379 -6.42 -1.78 7.39
N GLU A 380 -6.63 -1.87 8.71
CA GLU A 380 -7.26 -3.03 9.32
C GLU A 380 -8.54 -3.33 8.55
N ALA A 381 -8.54 -4.43 7.82
CA ALA A 381 -9.77 -4.94 7.26
C ALA A 381 -10.69 -5.20 8.45
N ASN A 382 -11.67 -4.31 8.66
CA ASN A 382 -12.79 -4.59 9.54
C ASN A 382 -13.56 -5.73 8.89
N VAL A 383 -13.06 -6.93 9.17
CA VAL A 383 -13.71 -8.18 8.84
C VAL A 383 -14.87 -8.31 9.80
N ARG A 384 -16.09 -8.18 9.32
CA ARG A 384 -17.28 -8.63 10.00
C ARG A 384 -17.74 -9.96 9.45
#